data_91cc69c0df592523c3559bc21bc452cb
#
_entry.id   91cc69c0df592523c3559bc21bc452cb
#
_cell.length_a   1.000
_cell.length_b   1.000
_cell.length_c   1.000
_cell.angle_alpha   90.00
_cell.angle_beta   90.00
_cell.angle_gamma   90.00
#
_symmetry.space_group_name_H-M   'P 1'
#
loop_
_entity.id
_entity.type
_entity.pdbx_description
1 polymer ?
#
loop_
_entity_poly.entity_id
_entity_poly.type
_entity_poly.pdbx_seq_one_letter_code
_entity_poly.pdbx_strand_id
1 'polypeptide(L)'
;MDGIVFQDICKRYGSGANAPMAVQGISFEVPKGTLTTILGPSGCGKTTTLRMIAGLELPTSGRIFIDGQDVTTLGPAQRNVSMMFQSYALFPHMTVLENVQYGLRMSGVPKEEGKRRAVEALRNVGLDRFDERLPSELSGGQQQRVALARALVLEPAVLLFDEPLSNLDARLRREMREEIRSLQQRLKLTVAYVTH
;
A
#
# COMPACT_ATOMS: atom_id res chain seq x y z
N MET A 1 9.36 -10.18 -16.75
CA MET A 1 8.51 -8.96 -16.62
C MET A 1 7.85 -9.01 -15.26
N ASP A 2 8.54 -8.52 -14.29
CA ASP A 2 8.40 -9.08 -12.96
C ASP A 2 7.80 -8.02 -12.07
N GLY A 3 6.49 -8.01 -11.91
CA GLY A 3 5.81 -7.27 -10.87
C GLY A 3 5.93 -8.00 -9.54
N ILE A 4 4.87 -8.71 -9.12
CA ILE A 4 4.90 -9.55 -7.92
C ILE A 4 4.72 -11.01 -8.35
N VAL A 5 5.54 -11.92 -7.83
CA VAL A 5 5.40 -13.37 -8.09
C VAL A 5 5.34 -14.10 -6.77
N PHE A 6 4.31 -14.91 -6.59
CA PHE A 6 4.13 -15.86 -5.51
C PHE A 6 4.37 -17.29 -6.02
N GLN A 7 5.19 -18.06 -5.31
CA GLN A 7 5.48 -19.45 -5.64
C GLN A 7 5.22 -20.33 -4.42
N ASP A 8 4.17 -21.15 -4.48
CA ASP A 8 3.75 -22.15 -3.48
C ASP A 8 3.72 -21.61 -2.04
N ILE A 9 3.20 -20.41 -1.87
CA ILE A 9 3.15 -19.72 -0.59
C ILE A 9 2.16 -20.39 0.35
N CYS A 10 2.67 -20.77 1.52
CA CYS A 10 1.86 -21.16 2.68
C CYS A 10 2.11 -20.20 3.85
N LYS A 11 1.06 -19.93 4.62
CA LYS A 11 1.15 -19.20 5.89
C LYS A 11 0.34 -19.90 6.97
N ARG A 12 1.02 -20.27 8.03
CA ARG A 12 0.44 -20.86 9.24
C ARG A 12 0.74 -19.94 10.43
N TYR A 13 -0.26 -19.69 11.26
CA TYR A 13 -0.07 -18.97 12.52
C TYR A 13 0.04 -19.94 13.68
N GLY A 14 1.19 -19.90 14.39
CA GLY A 14 1.51 -20.79 15.50
C GLY A 14 2.40 -21.98 15.10
N SER A 15 2.92 -22.69 16.11
CA SER A 15 3.97 -23.72 15.96
C SER A 15 3.46 -25.17 16.08
N GLY A 16 2.16 -25.39 16.23
CA GLY A 16 1.58 -26.74 16.36
C GLY A 16 1.12 -27.36 15.04
N ALA A 17 1.07 -28.69 14.95
CA ALA A 17 0.55 -29.40 13.76
C ALA A 17 -0.91 -29.00 13.42
N ASN A 18 -1.69 -28.60 14.42
CA ASN A 18 -3.08 -28.15 14.28
C ASN A 18 -3.24 -26.62 14.18
N ALA A 19 -2.13 -25.87 14.03
CA ALA A 19 -2.20 -24.42 13.89
C ALA A 19 -2.93 -24.03 12.60
N PRO A 20 -3.80 -23.00 12.63
CA PRO A 20 -4.62 -22.64 11.48
C PRO A 20 -3.75 -22.18 10.29
N MET A 21 -4.07 -22.73 9.11
CA MET A 21 -3.51 -22.29 7.84
C MET A 21 -4.30 -21.10 7.33
N ALA A 22 -3.65 -19.93 7.28
CA ALA A 22 -4.27 -18.72 6.73
C ALA A 22 -4.15 -18.65 5.21
N VAL A 23 -3.07 -19.21 4.65
CA VAL A 23 -2.83 -19.31 3.20
C VAL A 23 -2.22 -20.68 2.92
N GLN A 24 -2.72 -21.35 1.88
CA GLN A 24 -2.36 -22.75 1.59
C GLN A 24 -1.98 -22.91 0.11
N GLY A 25 -0.67 -22.99 -0.17
CA GLY A 25 -0.11 -23.34 -1.48
C GLY A 25 -0.55 -22.43 -2.62
N ILE A 26 -0.55 -21.11 -2.43
CA ILE A 26 -0.96 -20.19 -3.50
C ILE A 26 0.22 -19.79 -4.38
N SER A 27 -0.03 -19.79 -5.69
CA SER A 27 0.90 -19.29 -6.70
C SER A 27 0.14 -18.36 -7.63
N PHE A 28 0.66 -17.16 -7.85
CA PHE A 28 0.09 -16.17 -8.79
C PHE A 28 1.12 -15.12 -9.15
N GLU A 29 0.81 -14.34 -10.19
CA GLU A 29 1.61 -13.22 -10.64
C GLU A 29 0.76 -11.96 -10.74
N VAL A 30 1.34 -10.83 -10.37
CA VAL A 30 0.83 -9.48 -10.64
C VAL A 30 1.78 -8.84 -11.63
N PRO A 31 1.39 -8.68 -12.91
CA PRO A 31 2.27 -8.10 -13.90
C PRO A 31 2.66 -6.66 -13.56
N LYS A 32 3.88 -6.28 -13.89
CA LYS A 32 4.36 -4.91 -13.68
C LYS A 32 3.49 -3.87 -14.37
N GLY A 33 3.22 -2.78 -13.68
CA GLY A 33 2.41 -1.69 -14.22
C GLY A 33 0.92 -2.01 -14.37
N THR A 34 0.43 -3.05 -13.67
CA THR A 34 -1.00 -3.41 -13.67
C THR A 34 -1.65 -3.16 -12.30
N LEU A 35 -2.97 -3.04 -12.32
CA LEU A 35 -3.79 -3.04 -11.11
C LEU A 35 -4.49 -4.40 -11.01
N THR A 36 -4.13 -5.18 -10.02
CA THR A 36 -4.69 -6.51 -9.74
C THR A 36 -5.53 -6.46 -8.48
N THR A 37 -6.75 -7.01 -8.55
CA THR A 37 -7.65 -7.08 -7.41
C THR A 37 -7.68 -8.50 -6.86
N ILE A 38 -7.45 -8.63 -5.55
CA ILE A 38 -7.58 -9.89 -4.80
C ILE A 38 -8.98 -9.91 -4.18
N LEU A 39 -9.81 -10.81 -4.66
CA LEU A 39 -11.21 -10.98 -4.22
C LEU A 39 -11.37 -12.27 -3.43
N GLY A 40 -12.29 -12.26 -2.48
CA GLY A 40 -12.65 -13.46 -1.72
C GLY A 40 -13.44 -13.12 -0.46
N PRO A 41 -14.07 -14.14 0.16
CA PRO A 41 -14.84 -13.95 1.40
C PRO A 41 -13.95 -13.51 2.56
N SER A 42 -14.56 -13.00 3.64
CA SER A 42 -13.86 -12.69 4.88
C SER A 42 -13.13 -13.91 5.43
N GLY A 43 -11.90 -13.72 5.90
CA GLY A 43 -11.10 -14.79 6.50
C GLY A 43 -10.39 -15.72 5.52
N CYS A 44 -10.49 -15.52 4.20
CA CYS A 44 -9.82 -16.38 3.22
C CYS A 44 -8.33 -16.07 2.98
N GLY A 45 -7.72 -15.22 3.80
CA GLY A 45 -6.27 -14.94 3.72
C GLY A 45 -5.85 -13.75 2.86
N LYS A 46 -6.76 -12.92 2.34
CA LYS A 46 -6.43 -11.74 1.49
C LYS A 46 -5.49 -10.75 2.17
N THR A 47 -5.86 -10.28 3.37
CA THR A 47 -5.02 -9.36 4.17
C THR A 47 -3.68 -10.00 4.53
N THR A 48 -3.67 -11.30 4.85
CA THR A 48 -2.42 -12.05 5.11
C THR A 48 -1.52 -12.07 3.88
N THR A 49 -2.09 -12.34 2.70
CA THR A 49 -1.37 -12.31 1.42
C THR A 49 -0.77 -10.91 1.16
N LEU A 50 -1.56 -9.86 1.34
CA LEU A 50 -1.10 -8.48 1.18
C LEU A 50 0.03 -8.13 2.16
N ARG A 51 -0.10 -8.54 3.43
CA ARG A 51 0.94 -8.34 4.45
C ARG A 51 2.23 -9.11 4.15
N MET A 52 2.12 -10.28 3.52
CA MET A 52 3.30 -11.02 3.05
C MET A 52 4.00 -10.30 1.90
N ILE A 53 3.29 -9.64 0.98
CA ILE A 53 3.90 -8.78 -0.05
C ILE A 53 4.61 -7.59 0.62
N ALA A 54 3.97 -6.96 1.60
CA ALA A 54 4.53 -5.82 2.34
C ALA A 54 5.73 -6.18 3.23
N GLY A 55 5.98 -7.47 3.51
CA GLY A 55 7.01 -7.92 4.45
C GLY A 55 6.63 -7.74 5.92
N LEU A 56 5.36 -7.45 6.21
CA LEU A 56 4.81 -7.37 7.57
C LEU A 56 4.54 -8.76 8.17
N GLU A 57 4.41 -9.76 7.30
CA GLU A 57 4.31 -11.17 7.63
C GLU A 57 5.29 -11.96 6.76
N LEU A 58 5.94 -12.95 7.34
CA LEU A 58 6.77 -13.88 6.57
C LEU A 58 5.97 -15.14 6.23
N PRO A 59 6.11 -15.69 5.03
CA PRO A 59 5.50 -16.97 4.69
C PRO A 59 6.12 -18.10 5.53
N THR A 60 5.35 -19.18 5.77
CA THR A 60 5.86 -20.40 6.41
C THR A 60 6.68 -21.23 5.42
N SER A 61 6.27 -21.20 4.14
CA SER A 61 7.00 -21.82 3.03
C SER A 61 6.66 -21.13 1.71
N GLY A 62 7.41 -21.43 0.65
CA GLY A 62 7.30 -20.81 -0.66
C GLY A 62 8.20 -19.59 -0.82
N ARG A 63 8.10 -18.89 -1.95
CA ARG A 63 8.93 -17.73 -2.29
C ARG A 63 8.10 -16.56 -2.82
N ILE A 64 8.54 -15.34 -2.50
CA ILE A 64 7.94 -14.10 -2.97
C ILE A 64 9.02 -13.30 -3.69
N PHE A 65 8.71 -12.88 -4.92
CA PHE A 65 9.59 -12.01 -5.72
C PHE A 65 8.88 -10.69 -6.02
N ILE A 66 9.64 -9.60 -6.01
CA ILE A 66 9.21 -8.27 -6.45
C ILE A 66 10.26 -7.75 -7.43
N ASP A 67 9.82 -7.42 -8.64
CA ASP A 67 10.69 -7.01 -9.75
C ASP A 67 11.89 -7.96 -9.95
N GLY A 68 11.68 -9.29 -9.83
CA GLY A 68 12.68 -10.34 -9.99
C GLY A 68 13.59 -10.57 -8.77
N GLN A 69 13.49 -9.73 -7.74
CA GLN A 69 14.25 -9.90 -6.50
C GLN A 69 13.50 -10.81 -5.52
N ASP A 70 14.17 -11.83 -4.98
CA ASP A 70 13.62 -12.65 -3.89
C ASP A 70 13.56 -11.78 -2.61
N VAL A 71 12.33 -11.52 -2.14
CA VAL A 71 12.05 -10.71 -0.96
C VAL A 71 11.47 -11.55 0.18
N THR A 72 11.47 -12.87 0.07
CA THR A 72 10.77 -13.80 0.95
C THR A 72 11.05 -13.55 2.43
N THR A 73 12.31 -13.32 2.79
CA THR A 73 12.77 -13.12 4.17
C THR A 73 13.06 -11.65 4.52
N LEU A 74 12.89 -10.74 3.57
CA LEU A 74 13.16 -9.32 3.78
C LEU A 74 12.03 -8.66 4.58
N GLY A 75 12.40 -7.76 5.50
CA GLY A 75 11.45 -6.91 6.22
C GLY A 75 10.89 -5.77 5.35
N PRO A 76 9.86 -5.04 5.85
CA PRO A 76 9.18 -3.99 5.08
C PRO A 76 10.11 -2.90 4.55
N ALA A 77 11.06 -2.44 5.36
CA ALA A 77 12.00 -1.38 4.98
C ALA A 77 13.00 -1.78 3.88
N GLN A 78 13.14 -3.07 3.61
CA GLN A 78 14.05 -3.61 2.60
C GLN A 78 13.34 -3.92 1.27
N ARG A 79 12.01 -3.74 1.24
CA ARG A 79 11.19 -3.93 0.05
C ARG A 79 10.78 -2.57 -0.50
N ASN A 80 10.87 -2.37 -1.79
CA ASN A 80 10.38 -1.14 -2.42
C ASN A 80 8.86 -1.17 -2.57
N VAL A 81 8.14 -1.22 -1.44
CA VAL A 81 6.69 -1.38 -1.36
C VAL A 81 6.11 -0.32 -0.43
N SER A 82 5.01 0.29 -0.81
CA SER A 82 4.19 1.12 0.08
C SER A 82 2.83 0.46 0.30
N MET A 83 2.29 0.61 1.50
CA MET A 83 0.98 0.05 1.86
C MET A 83 0.06 1.13 2.42
N MET A 84 -1.16 1.15 1.91
CA MET A 84 -2.25 1.97 2.41
C MET A 84 -3.23 1.10 3.20
N PHE A 85 -3.39 1.43 4.48
CA PHE A 85 -4.25 0.72 5.42
C PHE A 85 -5.68 1.24 5.38
N GLN A 86 -6.63 0.42 5.81
CA GLN A 86 -8.04 0.74 5.92
C GLN A 86 -8.31 2.00 6.77
N SER A 87 -7.54 2.23 7.83
CA SER A 87 -7.67 3.40 8.73
C SER A 87 -6.90 4.63 8.27
N TYR A 88 -6.33 4.64 7.06
CA TYR A 88 -5.40 5.64 6.52
C TYR A 88 -4.12 5.84 7.33
N ALA A 89 -4.13 5.54 8.63
CA ALA A 89 -3.00 5.60 9.57
C ALA A 89 -2.22 6.94 9.50
N LEU A 90 -2.93 8.06 9.36
CA LEU A 90 -2.32 9.39 9.40
C LEU A 90 -1.87 9.72 10.82
N PHE A 91 -0.74 10.40 10.94
CA PHE A 91 -0.25 10.91 12.22
C PHE A 91 -1.08 12.14 12.63
N PRO A 92 -1.91 12.07 13.68
CA PRO A 92 -2.89 13.11 13.98
C PRO A 92 -2.27 14.42 14.46
N HIS A 93 -1.03 14.38 14.96
CA HIS A 93 -0.26 15.52 15.48
C HIS A 93 0.66 16.16 14.44
N MET A 94 0.68 15.63 13.23
CA MET A 94 1.46 16.15 12.10
C MET A 94 0.54 16.81 11.08
N THR A 95 1.00 17.90 10.47
CA THR A 95 0.29 18.50 9.32
C THR A 95 0.22 17.53 8.13
N VAL A 96 -0.59 17.88 7.15
CA VAL A 96 -0.69 17.15 5.87
C VAL A 96 0.68 17.02 5.21
N LEU A 97 1.42 18.13 5.12
CA LEU A 97 2.76 18.15 4.54
C LEU A 97 3.73 17.24 5.32
N GLU A 98 3.72 17.34 6.65
CA GLU A 98 4.58 16.52 7.52
C GLU A 98 4.26 15.02 7.41
N ASN A 99 2.97 14.67 7.31
CA ASN A 99 2.55 13.28 7.06
C ASN A 99 3.16 12.74 5.76
N VAL A 100 3.11 13.50 4.67
CA VAL A 100 3.65 13.07 3.39
C VAL A 100 5.19 13.04 3.41
N GLN A 101 5.83 14.01 4.04
CA GLN A 101 7.30 14.07 4.17
C GLN A 101 7.89 13.00 5.07
N TYR A 102 7.10 12.39 5.96
CA TYR A 102 7.62 11.52 7.02
C TYR A 102 8.51 10.40 6.49
N GLY A 103 8.05 9.66 5.49
CA GLY A 103 8.82 8.56 4.89
C GLY A 103 10.12 9.02 4.25
N LEU A 104 10.10 10.15 3.54
CA LEU A 104 11.30 10.74 2.92
C LEU A 104 12.35 11.13 3.98
N ARG A 105 11.89 11.73 5.09
CA ARG A 105 12.78 12.09 6.21
C ARG A 105 13.42 10.86 6.84
N MET A 106 12.65 9.78 7.04
CA MET A 106 13.15 8.52 7.60
C MET A 106 14.14 7.82 6.65
N SER A 107 14.00 8.04 5.34
CA SER A 107 14.93 7.55 4.31
C SER A 107 16.17 8.45 4.12
N GLY A 108 16.34 9.50 4.94
CA GLY A 108 17.51 10.38 4.87
C GLY A 108 17.48 11.41 3.72
N VAL A 109 16.33 11.63 3.08
CA VAL A 109 16.20 12.65 2.02
C VAL A 109 16.38 14.05 2.64
N PRO A 110 17.19 14.95 2.02
CA PRO A 110 17.38 16.31 2.50
C PRO A 110 16.05 17.05 2.65
N LYS A 111 15.95 17.91 3.68
CA LYS A 111 14.70 18.59 4.07
C LYS A 111 14.02 19.33 2.92
N GLU A 112 14.78 20.12 2.17
CA GLU A 112 14.24 20.92 1.06
C GLU A 112 13.75 20.06 -0.10
N GLU A 113 14.50 19.01 -0.43
CA GLU A 113 14.11 18.04 -1.45
C GLU A 113 12.87 17.25 -1.01
N GLY A 114 12.81 16.80 0.24
CA GLY A 114 11.65 16.13 0.81
C GLY A 114 10.40 17.03 0.80
N LYS A 115 10.55 18.34 1.08
CA LYS A 115 9.45 19.31 0.99
C LYS A 115 8.96 19.44 -0.45
N ARG A 116 9.86 19.63 -1.39
CA ARG A 116 9.52 19.75 -2.82
C ARG A 116 8.74 18.54 -3.32
N ARG A 117 9.23 17.33 -3.03
CA ARG A 117 8.57 16.06 -3.43
C ARG A 117 7.20 15.88 -2.76
N ALA A 118 7.07 16.24 -1.48
CA ALA A 118 5.80 16.14 -0.77
C ALA A 118 4.75 17.11 -1.31
N VAL A 119 5.12 18.36 -1.61
CA VAL A 119 4.23 19.35 -2.24
C VAL A 119 3.77 18.86 -3.62
N GLU A 120 4.66 18.30 -4.41
CA GLU A 120 4.31 17.71 -5.71
C GLU A 120 3.36 16.52 -5.57
N ALA A 121 3.61 15.62 -4.60
CA ALA A 121 2.72 14.49 -4.31
C ALA A 121 1.32 14.96 -3.89
N LEU A 122 1.22 15.98 -3.04
CA LEU A 122 -0.06 16.59 -2.65
C LEU A 122 -0.79 17.22 -3.84
N ARG A 123 -0.08 17.91 -4.72
CA ARG A 123 -0.65 18.45 -5.96
C ARG A 123 -1.21 17.35 -6.86
N ASN A 124 -0.52 16.23 -6.98
CA ASN A 124 -0.94 15.09 -7.79
C ASN A 124 -2.27 14.46 -7.33
N VAL A 125 -2.65 14.66 -6.06
CA VAL A 125 -3.92 14.21 -5.48
C VAL A 125 -4.90 15.36 -5.21
N GLY A 126 -4.64 16.57 -5.74
CA GLY A 126 -5.54 17.73 -5.64
C GLY A 126 -5.63 18.35 -4.24
N LEU A 127 -4.55 18.28 -3.45
CA LEU A 127 -4.47 18.83 -2.08
C LEU A 127 -3.40 19.93 -1.92
N ASP A 128 -3.13 20.69 -2.97
CA ASP A 128 -2.09 21.72 -3.04
C ASP A 128 -2.29 22.95 -2.11
N ARG A 129 -3.43 23.00 -1.41
CA ARG A 129 -3.77 24.11 -0.46
C ARG A 129 -4.01 23.62 0.97
N PHE A 130 -3.64 22.38 1.28
CA PHE A 130 -3.96 21.74 2.55
C PHE A 130 -2.72 21.40 3.39
N ASP A 131 -1.54 21.80 2.96
CA ASP A 131 -0.24 21.41 3.52
C ASP A 131 -0.09 21.74 5.01
N GLU A 132 -0.64 22.86 5.49
CA GLU A 132 -0.56 23.29 6.90
C GLU A 132 -1.69 22.73 7.80
N ARG A 133 -2.69 22.05 7.22
CA ARG A 133 -3.81 21.49 8.00
C ARG A 133 -3.44 20.23 8.73
N LEU A 134 -4.14 19.98 9.85
CA LEU A 134 -4.10 18.71 10.55
C LEU A 134 -5.10 17.71 9.95
N PRO A 135 -4.88 16.40 10.10
CA PRO A 135 -5.83 15.38 9.65
C PRO A 135 -7.26 15.56 10.17
N SER A 136 -7.42 16.06 11.40
CA SER A 136 -8.72 16.32 12.03
C SER A 136 -9.54 17.42 11.33
N GLU A 137 -8.89 18.26 10.52
CA GLU A 137 -9.52 19.36 9.76
C GLU A 137 -9.94 18.93 8.35
N LEU A 138 -9.76 17.63 8.01
CA LEU A 138 -9.99 17.08 6.69
C LEU A 138 -11.21 16.16 6.67
N SER A 139 -11.93 16.15 5.54
CA SER A 139 -12.93 15.12 5.26
C SER A 139 -12.25 13.73 5.10
N GLY A 140 -13.03 12.65 5.24
CA GLY A 140 -12.51 11.28 5.05
C GLY A 140 -11.85 11.07 3.68
N GLY A 141 -12.44 11.60 2.61
CA GLY A 141 -11.84 11.55 1.27
C GLY A 141 -10.54 12.35 1.16
N GLN A 142 -10.43 13.50 1.82
CA GLN A 142 -9.19 14.27 1.87
C GLN A 142 -8.11 13.53 2.67
N GLN A 143 -8.44 12.93 3.82
CA GLN A 143 -7.52 12.09 4.59
C GLN A 143 -6.98 10.92 3.77
N GLN A 144 -7.85 10.28 2.98
CA GLN A 144 -7.46 9.21 2.08
C GLN A 144 -6.48 9.67 1.01
N ARG A 145 -6.71 10.84 0.41
CA ARG A 145 -5.78 11.45 -0.57
C ARG A 145 -4.43 11.79 0.05
N VAL A 146 -4.40 12.26 1.31
CA VAL A 146 -3.13 12.46 2.04
C VAL A 146 -2.40 11.13 2.23
N ALA A 147 -3.11 10.05 2.62
CA ALA A 147 -2.51 8.72 2.77
C ALA A 147 -1.97 8.19 1.43
N LEU A 148 -2.69 8.45 0.34
CA LEU A 148 -2.25 8.10 -1.02
C LEU A 148 -0.99 8.88 -1.42
N ALA A 149 -0.96 10.21 -1.21
CA ALA A 149 0.22 11.03 -1.47
C ALA A 149 1.44 10.55 -0.66
N ARG A 150 1.24 10.21 0.64
CA ARG A 150 2.27 9.65 1.51
C ARG A 150 2.84 8.33 1.00
N ALA A 151 1.98 7.47 0.45
CA ALA A 151 2.40 6.20 -0.12
C ALA A 151 3.17 6.38 -1.44
N LEU A 152 2.76 7.34 -2.27
CA LEU A 152 3.33 7.61 -3.59
C LEU A 152 4.65 8.38 -3.55
N VAL A 153 4.85 9.25 -2.55
CA VAL A 153 6.03 10.13 -2.47
C VAL A 153 7.36 9.37 -2.38
N LEU A 154 7.30 8.11 -1.93
CA LEU A 154 8.45 7.21 -1.86
C LEU A 154 8.77 6.53 -3.20
N GLU A 155 7.93 6.74 -4.23
CA GLU A 155 8.07 6.12 -5.56
C GLU A 155 8.22 4.59 -5.49
N PRO A 156 7.27 3.89 -4.83
CA PRO A 156 7.40 2.45 -4.61
C PRO A 156 7.25 1.67 -5.93
N ALA A 157 7.95 0.53 -6.04
CA ALA A 157 7.75 -0.41 -7.14
C ALA A 157 6.35 -1.04 -7.11
N VAL A 158 5.82 -1.23 -5.89
CA VAL A 158 4.49 -1.81 -5.65
C VAL A 158 3.71 -0.98 -4.64
N LEU A 159 2.46 -0.70 -4.96
CA LEU A 159 1.50 -0.06 -4.07
C LEU A 159 0.41 -1.05 -3.65
N LEU A 160 0.24 -1.22 -2.35
CA LEU A 160 -0.71 -2.15 -1.75
C LEU A 160 -1.87 -1.41 -1.10
N PHE A 161 -3.09 -1.93 -1.31
CA PHE A 161 -4.31 -1.38 -0.71
C PHE A 161 -5.05 -2.47 0.06
N ASP A 162 -5.14 -2.30 1.38
CA ASP A 162 -5.91 -3.17 2.28
C ASP A 162 -7.26 -2.52 2.59
N GLU A 163 -8.27 -2.83 1.77
CA GLU A 163 -9.64 -2.31 1.88
C GLU A 163 -9.74 -0.78 2.06
N PRO A 164 -9.02 0.02 1.27
CA PRO A 164 -8.88 1.45 1.53
C PRO A 164 -10.18 2.25 1.40
N LEU A 165 -11.23 1.64 0.83
CA LEU A 165 -12.50 2.31 0.50
C LEU A 165 -13.68 1.83 1.35
N SER A 166 -13.45 0.93 2.32
CA SER A 166 -14.52 0.34 3.12
C SER A 166 -15.27 1.36 4.00
N ASN A 167 -14.57 2.42 4.43
CA ASN A 167 -15.10 3.48 5.31
C ASN A 167 -15.77 4.63 4.54
N LEU A 168 -15.86 4.56 3.21
CA LEU A 168 -16.44 5.59 2.36
C LEU A 168 -17.88 5.25 1.94
N ASP A 169 -18.69 6.29 1.72
CA ASP A 169 -19.98 6.12 1.06
C ASP A 169 -19.84 5.64 -0.39
N ALA A 170 -20.95 5.18 -0.99
CA ALA A 170 -20.92 4.56 -2.33
C ALA A 170 -20.44 5.51 -3.44
N ARG A 171 -20.76 6.81 -3.34
CA ARG A 171 -20.38 7.82 -4.32
C ARG A 171 -18.87 8.09 -4.24
N LEU A 172 -18.38 8.39 -3.04
CA LEU A 172 -16.98 8.71 -2.80
C LEU A 172 -16.08 7.49 -3.10
N ARG A 173 -16.57 6.27 -2.80
CA ARG A 173 -15.89 5.01 -3.16
C ARG A 173 -15.69 4.88 -4.67
N ARG A 174 -16.69 5.24 -5.47
CA ARG A 174 -16.59 5.20 -6.94
C ARG A 174 -15.58 6.23 -7.45
N GLU A 175 -15.68 7.48 -6.98
CA GLU A 175 -14.76 8.56 -7.35
C GLU A 175 -13.30 8.18 -7.03
N MET A 176 -13.05 7.61 -5.85
CA MET A 176 -11.71 7.19 -5.44
C MET A 176 -11.15 6.01 -6.24
N ARG A 177 -11.99 5.04 -6.65
CA ARG A 177 -11.55 3.96 -7.56
C ARG A 177 -11.09 4.50 -8.91
N GLU A 178 -11.84 5.45 -9.45
CA GLU A 178 -11.49 6.10 -10.73
C GLU A 178 -10.18 6.89 -10.59
N GLU A 179 -9.98 7.59 -9.48
CA GLU A 179 -8.77 8.33 -9.18
C GLU A 179 -7.54 7.40 -9.02
N ILE A 180 -7.65 6.34 -8.22
CA ILE A 180 -6.59 5.34 -8.05
C ILE A 180 -6.22 4.72 -9.41
N ARG A 181 -7.22 4.39 -10.25
CA ARG A 181 -6.99 3.84 -11.58
C ARG A 181 -6.28 4.84 -12.49
N SER A 182 -6.72 6.09 -12.50
CA SER A 182 -6.09 7.17 -13.27
C SER A 182 -4.63 7.38 -12.86
N LEU A 183 -4.35 7.43 -11.55
CA LEU A 183 -2.99 7.54 -11.02
C LEU A 183 -2.13 6.33 -11.41
N GLN A 184 -2.69 5.13 -11.28
CA GLN A 184 -2.00 3.89 -11.65
C GLN A 184 -1.59 3.90 -13.13
N GLN A 185 -2.49 4.28 -14.02
CA GLN A 185 -2.21 4.35 -15.46
C GLN A 185 -1.18 5.43 -15.80
N ARG A 186 -1.31 6.63 -15.22
CA ARG A 186 -0.41 7.76 -15.45
C ARG A 186 1.00 7.49 -14.96
N LEU A 187 1.13 6.87 -13.79
CA LEU A 187 2.41 6.60 -13.15
C LEU A 187 2.94 5.18 -13.43
N LYS A 188 2.18 4.36 -14.19
CA LYS A 188 2.52 2.95 -14.49
C LYS A 188 2.84 2.12 -13.24
N LEU A 189 2.09 2.35 -12.16
CA LEU A 189 2.30 1.68 -10.88
C LEU A 189 1.86 0.21 -10.95
N THR A 190 2.60 -0.66 -10.27
CA THR A 190 2.13 -2.01 -9.95
C THR A 190 1.29 -1.94 -8.69
N VAL A 191 0.02 -2.33 -8.78
CA VAL A 191 -0.94 -2.19 -7.68
C VAL A 191 -1.57 -3.53 -7.35
N ALA A 192 -1.54 -3.93 -6.06
CA ALA A 192 -2.36 -5.01 -5.54
C ALA A 192 -3.40 -4.46 -4.56
N TYR A 193 -4.66 -4.76 -4.83
CA TYR A 193 -5.82 -4.20 -4.14
C TYR A 193 -6.67 -5.32 -3.54
N VAL A 194 -6.92 -5.27 -2.23
CA VAL A 194 -7.84 -6.19 -1.54
C VAL A 194 -9.20 -5.52 -1.35
N THR A 195 -10.26 -6.22 -1.69
CA THR A 195 -11.65 -5.79 -1.47
C THR A 195 -12.57 -6.98 -1.23
N HIS A 196 -13.76 -6.71 -0.73
CA HIS A 196 -14.87 -7.63 -0.55
C HIS A 196 -15.89 -7.52 -1.68
#